data_58fe09181737c76cf1e7406caa85536f
#
_entry.id   58fe09181737c76cf1e7406caa85536f
#
_cell.length_a   1.000
_cell.length_b   1.000
_cell.length_c   1.000
_cell.angle_alpha   90.00
_cell.angle_beta   90.00
_cell.angle_gamma   90.00
#
_symmetry.space_group_name_H-M   'P 1'
#
loop_
_entity.id
_entity.type
_entity.pdbx_description
1 polymer ?
#
loop_
_entity_poly.entity_id
_entity_poly.type
_entity_poly.pdbx_seq_one_letter_code
_entity_poly.pdbx_strand_id
1 'polypeptide(L)'
;MKQKHIIALCAVTTIAVLGAVAGTGAYLTHQTPQTVNTFAVGQLEAELTEPEWDKLPDEAKVLYPGKTVAKDPTACNAAESTTAAYMYLQVEIPRASVRTYTIAETAKADGSDETNQEPTSGAGVLDNGGEPHTVDLVSFQPNDGWSLLEETETEETHAFIYAYESAIAPGAQTPPLFDCVTYA
;
A
#
# COMPACT_ATOMS: atom_id res chain seq x y z
N MET A 1 -19.28 -43.52 -81.90
CA MET A 1 -18.77 -43.99 -80.60
C MET A 1 -18.03 -42.93 -79.82
N LYS A 2 -17.34 -41.98 -80.42
CA LYS A 2 -16.49 -40.97 -79.70
C LYS A 2 -17.30 -39.99 -78.79
N GLN A 3 -18.53 -39.59 -79.17
CA GLN A 3 -19.31 -38.60 -78.45
C GLN A 3 -19.83 -39.09 -77.07
N LYS A 4 -20.20 -40.39 -76.99
CA LYS A 4 -20.69 -40.99 -75.73
C LYS A 4 -19.59 -41.10 -74.65
N HIS A 5 -18.34 -41.36 -75.10
CA HIS A 5 -17.19 -41.43 -74.16
C HIS A 5 -16.81 -40.04 -73.65
N ILE A 6 -16.92 -39.00 -74.48
CA ILE A 6 -16.67 -37.62 -74.07
C ILE A 6 -17.68 -37.18 -72.98
N ILE A 7 -18.99 -37.46 -73.22
CA ILE A 7 -20.05 -37.13 -72.26
C ILE A 7 -19.82 -37.89 -70.93
N ALA A 8 -19.47 -39.18 -70.99
CA ALA A 8 -19.18 -39.98 -69.79
C ALA A 8 -17.95 -39.45 -69.03
N LEU A 9 -16.91 -39.04 -69.72
CA LEU A 9 -15.71 -38.48 -69.14
C LEU A 9 -15.97 -37.11 -68.47
N CYS A 10 -16.74 -36.25 -69.10
CA CYS A 10 -17.16 -34.96 -68.48
C CYS A 10 -18.04 -35.19 -67.26
N ALA A 11 -18.94 -36.16 -67.24
CA ALA A 11 -19.79 -36.44 -66.09
C ALA A 11 -18.97 -36.96 -64.88
N VAL A 12 -17.96 -37.85 -65.14
CA VAL A 12 -17.10 -38.38 -64.09
C VAL A 12 -16.23 -37.27 -63.48
N THR A 13 -15.66 -36.41 -64.31
CA THR A 13 -14.80 -35.30 -63.83
C THR A 13 -15.63 -34.27 -63.03
N THR A 14 -16.86 -33.97 -63.43
CA THR A 14 -17.75 -33.05 -62.72
C THR A 14 -18.09 -33.60 -61.35
N ILE A 15 -18.43 -34.91 -61.23
CA ILE A 15 -18.75 -35.55 -59.92
C ILE A 15 -17.51 -35.57 -59.02
N ALA A 16 -16.32 -35.83 -59.55
CA ALA A 16 -15.10 -35.85 -58.77
C ALA A 16 -14.76 -34.46 -58.23
N VAL A 17 -14.94 -33.40 -58.99
CA VAL A 17 -14.68 -31.99 -58.55
C VAL A 17 -15.72 -31.60 -57.51
N LEU A 18 -16.98 -31.86 -57.70
CA LEU A 18 -18.05 -31.58 -56.73
C LEU A 18 -17.82 -32.34 -55.40
N GLY A 19 -17.43 -33.61 -55.48
CA GLY A 19 -17.09 -34.42 -54.31
C GLY A 19 -15.88 -33.89 -53.54
N ALA A 20 -14.85 -33.44 -54.23
CA ALA A 20 -13.66 -32.82 -53.60
C ALA A 20 -14.00 -31.53 -52.92
N VAL A 21 -14.78 -30.65 -53.53
CA VAL A 21 -15.19 -29.38 -52.95
C VAL A 21 -16.11 -29.58 -51.72
N ALA A 22 -17.11 -30.51 -51.83
CA ALA A 22 -17.96 -30.83 -50.71
C ALA A 22 -17.23 -31.48 -49.55
N GLY A 23 -16.27 -32.40 -49.84
CA GLY A 23 -15.43 -32.99 -48.82
C GLY A 23 -14.47 -32.02 -48.14
N THR A 24 -13.91 -31.07 -48.89
CA THR A 24 -13.08 -30.00 -48.34
C THR A 24 -13.88 -29.03 -47.46
N GLY A 25 -15.09 -28.67 -47.90
CA GLY A 25 -15.98 -27.84 -47.12
C GLY A 25 -16.40 -28.50 -45.81
N ALA A 26 -16.73 -29.77 -45.83
CA ALA A 26 -17.08 -30.54 -44.64
C ALA A 26 -15.90 -30.68 -43.65
N TYR A 27 -14.67 -30.78 -44.15
CA TYR A 27 -13.46 -30.84 -43.34
C TYR A 27 -13.11 -29.52 -42.69
N LEU A 28 -13.33 -28.40 -43.43
CA LEU A 28 -13.05 -27.04 -42.93
C LEU A 28 -14.13 -26.50 -41.99
N THR A 29 -15.35 -27.09 -42.01
CA THR A 29 -16.46 -26.68 -41.13
C THR A 29 -16.56 -27.49 -39.84
N HIS A 30 -15.61 -28.40 -39.58
CA HIS A 30 -15.55 -29.06 -38.28
C HIS A 30 -15.24 -28.03 -37.19
N GLN A 31 -16.30 -27.54 -36.57
CA GLN A 31 -16.16 -26.68 -35.39
C GLN A 31 -15.85 -27.60 -34.20
N THR A 32 -14.67 -27.45 -33.69
CA THR A 32 -14.33 -27.97 -32.36
C THR A 32 -15.32 -27.37 -31.37
N PRO A 33 -15.99 -28.16 -30.51
CA PRO A 33 -16.87 -27.60 -29.48
C PRO A 33 -16.07 -26.56 -28.69
N GLN A 34 -16.57 -25.35 -28.64
CA GLN A 34 -15.94 -24.25 -27.91
C GLN A 34 -15.96 -24.62 -26.43
N THR A 35 -14.79 -24.89 -25.87
CA THR A 35 -14.65 -25.06 -24.43
C THR A 35 -14.70 -23.65 -23.82
N VAL A 36 -15.81 -23.29 -23.24
CA VAL A 36 -15.97 -22.06 -22.47
C VAL A 36 -15.37 -22.31 -21.09
N ASN A 37 -14.17 -21.82 -20.87
CA ASN A 37 -13.61 -21.76 -19.54
C ASN A 37 -14.20 -20.55 -18.82
N THR A 38 -15.11 -20.78 -17.89
CA THR A 38 -15.63 -19.73 -17.02
C THR A 38 -14.66 -19.57 -15.87
N PHE A 39 -13.92 -18.44 -15.86
CA PHE A 39 -13.13 -18.07 -14.72
C PHE A 39 -14.03 -17.28 -13.76
N ALA A 40 -14.23 -17.80 -12.58
CA ALA A 40 -14.78 -17.02 -11.48
C ALA A 40 -13.65 -16.22 -10.87
N VAL A 41 -13.72 -14.90 -11.00
CA VAL A 41 -12.81 -14.00 -10.28
C VAL A 41 -13.26 -13.99 -8.82
N GLY A 42 -12.37 -14.34 -7.90
CA GLY A 42 -12.64 -14.25 -6.46
C GLY A 42 -12.89 -12.79 -6.08
N GLN A 43 -13.85 -12.58 -5.20
CA GLN A 43 -14.06 -11.28 -4.57
C GLN A 43 -13.04 -11.14 -3.43
N LEU A 44 -12.33 -10.02 -3.40
CA LEU A 44 -11.45 -9.63 -2.30
C LEU A 44 -11.90 -8.26 -1.80
N GLU A 45 -12.08 -8.18 -0.51
CA GLU A 45 -12.41 -6.93 0.19
C GLU A 45 -11.50 -6.81 1.41
N ALA A 46 -10.82 -5.67 1.53
CA ALA A 46 -9.91 -5.39 2.63
C ALA A 46 -10.43 -4.19 3.43
N GLU A 47 -10.29 -4.28 4.73
CA GLU A 47 -10.63 -3.23 5.68
C GLU A 47 -9.42 -2.87 6.53
N LEU A 48 -9.31 -1.59 6.89
CA LEU A 48 -8.36 -1.09 7.87
C LEU A 48 -9.12 -0.79 9.17
N THR A 49 -8.61 -1.30 10.29
CA THR A 49 -9.16 -1.02 11.62
C THR A 49 -8.05 -0.54 12.55
N GLU A 50 -8.43 0.31 13.51
CA GLU A 50 -7.51 0.85 14.53
C GLU A 50 -8.20 0.81 15.91
N PRO A 51 -8.40 -0.38 16.50
CA PRO A 51 -9.25 -0.57 17.67
C PRO A 51 -8.83 0.24 18.90
N GLU A 52 -7.54 0.40 19.17
CA GLU A 52 -7.06 1.18 20.31
C GLU A 52 -7.15 2.69 20.06
N TRP A 53 -6.85 3.12 18.83
CA TRP A 53 -7.04 4.52 18.44
C TRP A 53 -8.49 4.95 18.53
N ASP A 54 -9.43 4.10 18.09
CA ASP A 54 -10.86 4.43 18.09
C ASP A 54 -11.45 4.58 19.48
N LYS A 55 -10.88 3.90 20.49
CA LYS A 55 -11.28 4.02 21.91
C LYS A 55 -10.77 5.28 22.59
N LEU A 56 -9.77 5.96 22.00
CA LEU A 56 -9.19 7.14 22.62
C LEU A 56 -10.18 8.32 22.58
N PRO A 57 -10.32 9.09 23.67
CA PRO A 57 -11.06 10.34 23.65
C PRO A 57 -10.30 11.38 22.80
N ASP A 58 -11.01 12.37 22.28
CA ASP A 58 -10.46 13.36 21.35
C ASP A 58 -9.27 14.14 21.96
N GLU A 59 -9.30 14.41 23.27
CA GLU A 59 -8.19 15.07 23.97
C GLU A 59 -6.91 14.23 23.99
N ALA A 60 -7.05 12.90 23.99
CA ALA A 60 -5.90 11.99 23.93
C ALA A 60 -5.28 11.92 22.53
N LYS A 61 -6.05 12.22 21.49
CA LYS A 61 -5.61 12.23 20.07
C LYS A 61 -4.83 13.48 19.69
N VAL A 62 -4.82 14.52 20.53
CA VAL A 62 -4.05 15.75 20.29
C VAL A 62 -2.55 15.44 20.43
N LEU A 63 -1.80 15.66 19.35
CA LEU A 63 -0.34 15.46 19.29
C LEU A 63 0.39 16.74 19.68
N TYR A 64 1.48 16.59 20.43
CA TYR A 64 2.45 17.64 20.74
C TYR A 64 3.85 17.01 20.84
N PRO A 65 4.94 17.76 20.65
CA PRO A 65 6.28 17.21 20.64
C PRO A 65 6.58 16.31 21.84
N GLY A 66 7.13 15.13 21.57
CA GLY A 66 7.45 14.12 22.55
C GLY A 66 6.28 13.28 23.05
N LYS A 67 5.04 13.54 22.60
CA LYS A 67 3.88 12.72 22.99
C LYS A 67 3.79 11.44 22.18
N THR A 68 3.61 10.33 22.89
CA THR A 68 3.29 9.02 22.30
C THR A 68 1.78 8.75 22.44
N VAL A 69 1.15 8.25 21.39
CA VAL A 69 -0.26 7.91 21.34
C VAL A 69 -0.43 6.51 20.79
N ALA A 70 -1.35 5.74 21.38
CA ALA A 70 -1.71 4.42 20.87
C ALA A 70 -2.33 4.55 19.49
N LYS A 71 -1.85 3.76 18.54
CA LYS A 71 -2.37 3.67 17.17
C LYS A 71 -1.94 2.32 16.60
N ASP A 72 -2.93 1.52 16.25
CA ASP A 72 -2.77 0.09 15.98
C ASP A 72 -3.38 -0.33 14.63
N PRO A 73 -2.85 0.21 13.50
CA PRO A 73 -3.39 -0.11 12.17
C PRO A 73 -3.29 -1.59 11.87
N THR A 74 -4.45 -2.20 11.66
CA THR A 74 -4.64 -3.64 11.45
C THR A 74 -5.38 -3.85 10.13
N ALA A 75 -4.82 -4.67 9.24
CA ALA A 75 -5.45 -5.02 7.98
C ALA A 75 -6.33 -6.26 8.14
N CYS A 76 -7.59 -6.17 7.73
CA CYS A 76 -8.56 -7.26 7.77
C CYS A 76 -8.89 -7.73 6.36
N ASN A 77 -8.97 -9.04 6.16
CA ASN A 77 -9.59 -9.63 4.98
C ASN A 77 -11.07 -9.83 5.31
N ALA A 78 -11.96 -9.03 4.71
CA ALA A 78 -13.38 -9.05 5.02
C ALA A 78 -13.98 -10.45 4.91
N ALA A 79 -15.04 -10.73 5.68
CA ALA A 79 -15.67 -12.05 5.71
C ALA A 79 -16.32 -12.43 4.37
N GLU A 80 -16.69 -11.43 3.55
CA GLU A 80 -17.25 -11.56 2.21
C GLU A 80 -16.21 -11.97 1.16
N SER A 81 -14.94 -11.88 1.47
CA SER A 81 -13.86 -12.35 0.61
C SER A 81 -13.95 -13.84 0.37
N THR A 82 -13.65 -14.28 -0.85
CA THR A 82 -13.74 -15.69 -1.25
C THR A 82 -12.43 -16.46 -1.12
N THR A 83 -11.32 -15.77 -0.84
CA THR A 83 -9.99 -16.38 -0.76
C THR A 83 -9.09 -15.66 0.24
N ALA A 84 -8.05 -16.35 0.68
CA ALA A 84 -6.98 -15.73 1.47
C ALA A 84 -6.18 -14.72 0.62
N ALA A 85 -5.72 -13.65 1.24
CA ALA A 85 -4.99 -12.57 0.59
C ALA A 85 -3.76 -12.14 1.40
N TYR A 86 -2.69 -11.72 0.71
CA TYR A 86 -1.59 -11.01 1.33
C TYR A 86 -1.98 -9.55 1.54
N MET A 87 -1.70 -9.04 2.75
CA MET A 87 -2.06 -7.68 3.14
C MET A 87 -0.86 -6.75 3.03
N TYR A 88 -1.15 -5.56 2.52
CA TYR A 88 -0.20 -4.47 2.40
C TYR A 88 -0.79 -3.23 3.06
N LEU A 89 0.04 -2.51 3.82
CA LEU A 89 -0.32 -1.23 4.42
C LEU A 89 0.63 -0.14 3.94
N GLN A 90 0.05 0.96 3.50
CA GLN A 90 0.79 2.19 3.21
C GLN A 90 0.66 3.13 4.40
N VAL A 91 1.79 3.63 4.87
CA VAL A 91 1.88 4.64 5.92
C VAL A 91 2.49 5.90 5.31
N GLU A 92 1.83 7.03 5.49
CA GLU A 92 2.35 8.34 5.08
C GLU A 92 2.56 9.20 6.31
N ILE A 93 3.79 9.67 6.50
CA ILE A 93 4.18 10.55 7.59
C ILE A 93 4.36 11.95 7.03
N PRO A 94 3.72 12.98 7.61
CA PRO A 94 3.98 14.36 7.23
C PRO A 94 5.37 14.77 7.69
N ARG A 95 6.05 15.60 6.88
CA ARG A 95 7.35 16.17 7.15
C ARG A 95 7.26 17.68 7.24
N ALA A 96 8.14 18.27 8.00
CA ALA A 96 8.25 19.72 8.09
C ALA A 96 9.71 20.18 8.14
N SER A 97 9.95 21.33 7.56
CA SER A 97 11.22 22.02 7.71
C SER A 97 11.27 22.71 9.07
N VAL A 98 12.20 22.30 9.90
CA VAL A 98 12.38 22.81 11.26
C VAL A 98 13.77 23.43 11.43
N ARG A 99 13.88 24.37 12.38
CA ARG A 99 15.15 24.86 12.88
C ARG A 99 15.27 24.50 14.34
N THR A 100 16.35 23.83 14.71
CA THR A 100 16.64 23.55 16.11
C THR A 100 17.46 24.70 16.70
N TYR A 101 17.05 25.16 17.87
CA TYR A 101 17.76 26.14 18.64
C TYR A 101 18.31 25.51 19.91
N THR A 102 19.59 25.70 20.21
CA THR A 102 20.13 25.34 21.49
C THR A 102 19.98 26.53 22.44
N ILE A 103 19.47 26.29 23.64
CA ILE A 103 19.52 27.26 24.71
C ILE A 103 21.00 27.26 25.19
N ALA A 104 21.73 28.32 24.90
CA ALA A 104 23.02 28.48 25.51
C ALA A 104 22.83 28.58 27.03
N GLU A 105 23.35 27.63 27.80
CA GLU A 105 23.47 27.80 29.23
C GLU A 105 24.33 29.04 29.45
N THR A 106 23.70 30.11 29.93
CA THR A 106 24.45 31.25 30.43
C THR A 106 25.36 30.71 31.52
N ALA A 107 26.65 30.63 31.22
CA ALA A 107 27.69 30.36 32.24
C ALA A 107 27.36 31.21 33.46
N LYS A 108 27.12 30.58 34.61
CA LYS A 108 27.02 31.31 35.88
C LYS A 108 28.27 32.15 35.99
N ALA A 109 28.14 33.43 35.82
CA ALA A 109 29.18 34.36 36.19
C ALA A 109 29.45 34.16 37.67
N ASP A 110 30.68 33.78 37.97
CA ASP A 110 31.25 33.68 39.30
C ASP A 110 30.93 34.92 40.12
N GLY A 111 30.48 34.66 41.33
CA GLY A 111 29.96 35.59 42.30
C GLY A 111 30.52 36.98 42.33
N SER A 112 29.63 37.94 42.32
CA SER A 112 29.64 39.06 43.26
C SER A 112 28.37 39.92 43.03
N ASP A 113 27.72 40.12 44.14
CA ASP A 113 26.90 41.28 44.52
C ASP A 113 25.38 41.20 44.32
N GLU A 114 24.77 41.12 45.49
CA GLU A 114 23.35 41.25 45.69
C GLU A 114 22.88 42.65 45.32
N THR A 115 22.05 42.80 44.31
CA THR A 115 21.02 43.85 44.30
C THR A 115 19.80 43.33 43.54
N ASN A 116 18.69 43.30 44.28
CA ASN A 116 17.33 43.10 43.84
C ASN A 116 17.07 43.34 42.34
N GLN A 117 17.08 42.29 41.56
CA GLN A 117 16.36 42.25 40.29
C GLN A 117 15.39 41.11 40.36
N GLU A 118 14.10 41.48 40.19
CA GLU A 118 13.05 40.49 39.96
C GLU A 118 13.50 39.49 38.89
N PRO A 119 13.11 38.20 39.00
CA PRO A 119 13.45 37.21 37.97
C PRO A 119 12.73 37.61 36.66
N THR A 120 13.42 38.40 35.85
CA THR A 120 13.06 38.49 34.44
C THR A 120 13.12 37.10 33.91
N SER A 121 11.96 36.54 33.56
CA SER A 121 11.74 35.32 32.83
C SER A 121 12.92 35.15 31.85
N GLY A 122 13.82 34.20 32.13
CA GLY A 122 15.05 34.02 31.36
C GLY A 122 14.69 33.73 29.90
N ALA A 123 14.79 34.77 29.10
CA ALA A 123 14.94 34.58 27.68
C ALA A 123 16.34 34.04 27.48
N GLY A 124 16.51 32.72 27.46
CA GLY A 124 17.75 32.12 26.99
C GLY A 124 18.08 32.74 25.65
N VAL A 125 19.31 33.25 25.50
CA VAL A 125 19.77 33.70 24.19
C VAL A 125 19.73 32.48 23.30
N LEU A 126 18.75 32.42 22.39
CA LEU A 126 18.72 31.41 21.34
C LEU A 126 19.93 31.66 20.46
N ASP A 127 20.92 30.77 20.49
CA ASP A 127 21.98 30.78 19.51
C ASP A 127 21.37 30.62 18.12
N ASN A 128 21.89 31.31 17.12
CA ASN A 128 21.35 31.27 15.76
C ASN A 128 21.11 29.81 15.37
N GLY A 129 19.84 29.43 15.26
CA GLY A 129 19.46 28.07 14.93
C GLY A 129 20.16 27.61 13.66
N GLY A 130 20.56 26.35 13.63
CA GLY A 130 21.17 25.73 12.47
C GLY A 130 20.35 25.94 11.19
N GLU A 131 20.92 25.57 10.06
CA GLU A 131 20.23 25.60 8.79
C GLU A 131 18.90 24.78 8.92
N PRO A 132 17.81 25.24 8.27
CA PRO A 132 16.58 24.49 8.24
C PRO A 132 16.83 23.07 7.70
N HIS A 133 16.28 22.09 8.37
CA HIS A 133 16.33 20.70 7.92
C HIS A 133 14.94 20.09 7.99
N THR A 134 14.63 19.16 7.07
CA THR A 134 13.36 18.49 7.01
C THR A 134 13.39 17.26 7.92
N VAL A 135 12.37 17.13 8.76
CA VAL A 135 12.19 16.00 9.69
C VAL A 135 10.82 15.40 9.55
N ASP A 136 10.71 14.12 9.84
CA ASP A 136 9.43 13.44 9.99
C ASP A 136 8.76 13.91 11.28
N LEU A 137 7.50 14.32 11.19
CA LEU A 137 6.76 14.81 12.36
C LEU A 137 6.29 13.69 13.28
N VAL A 138 6.29 12.46 12.80
CA VAL A 138 5.85 11.28 13.55
C VAL A 138 6.85 10.15 13.33
N SER A 139 7.10 9.37 14.37
CA SER A 139 7.86 8.12 14.30
C SER A 139 7.05 6.95 14.83
N PHE A 140 7.32 5.75 14.32
CA PHE A 140 6.73 4.50 14.78
C PHE A 140 7.75 3.37 14.67
N GLN A 141 7.45 2.24 15.32
CA GLN A 141 8.24 1.03 15.23
C GLN A 141 7.37 -0.10 14.69
N PRO A 142 7.70 -0.67 13.51
CA PRO A 142 6.95 -1.81 12.98
C PRO A 142 7.06 -3.03 13.90
N ASN A 143 5.94 -3.75 14.04
CA ASN A 143 5.87 -5.02 14.76
C ASN A 143 6.41 -6.19 13.91
N ASP A 144 6.72 -7.29 14.56
CA ASP A 144 7.16 -8.52 13.89
C ASP A 144 6.11 -9.03 12.89
N GLY A 145 6.57 -9.68 11.82
CA GLY A 145 5.71 -10.21 10.74
C GLY A 145 5.42 -9.22 9.63
N TRP A 146 5.84 -7.95 9.75
CA TRP A 146 5.75 -6.95 8.72
C TRP A 146 7.13 -6.66 8.11
N SER A 147 7.19 -6.63 6.78
CA SER A 147 8.41 -6.35 6.03
C SER A 147 8.23 -5.08 5.19
N LEU A 148 9.19 -4.17 5.28
CA LEU A 148 9.22 -2.99 4.42
C LEU A 148 9.51 -3.41 2.98
N LEU A 149 8.66 -3.01 2.05
CA LEU A 149 8.81 -3.26 0.61
C LEU A 149 9.31 -2.04 -0.13
N GLU A 150 8.76 -0.88 0.20
CA GLU A 150 9.05 0.37 -0.51
C GLU A 150 9.07 1.52 0.48
N GLU A 151 9.98 2.45 0.23
CA GLU A 151 10.14 3.69 0.99
C GLU A 151 10.34 4.83 -0.01
N THR A 152 9.54 5.88 0.13
CA THR A 152 9.60 7.06 -0.74
C THR A 152 9.57 8.31 0.10
N GLU A 153 10.56 9.17 -0.10
CA GLU A 153 10.74 10.40 0.65
C GLU A 153 10.62 11.62 -0.26
N THR A 154 9.85 12.60 0.18
CA THR A 154 9.71 13.92 -0.44
C THR A 154 9.97 15.01 0.59
N GLU A 155 9.88 16.29 0.21
CA GLU A 155 9.97 17.39 1.16
C GLU A 155 8.78 17.47 2.13
N GLU A 156 7.61 16.96 1.73
CA GLU A 156 6.37 17.08 2.48
C GLU A 156 5.94 15.78 3.16
N THR A 157 6.32 14.63 2.60
CA THR A 157 5.86 13.31 3.06
C THR A 157 6.96 12.27 3.01
N HIS A 158 6.91 11.35 3.96
CA HIS A 158 7.69 10.11 3.96
C HIS A 158 6.70 8.93 3.95
N ALA A 159 6.68 8.17 2.87
CA ALA A 159 5.74 7.08 2.64
C ALA A 159 6.46 5.73 2.68
N PHE A 160 5.82 4.77 3.33
CA PHE A 160 6.29 3.40 3.50
C PHE A 160 5.21 2.42 3.05
N ILE A 161 5.60 1.36 2.35
CA ILE A 161 4.72 0.23 2.05
C ILE A 161 5.25 -1.00 2.77
N TYR A 162 4.43 -1.55 3.65
CA TYR A 162 4.71 -2.79 4.38
C TYR A 162 3.86 -3.93 3.86
N ALA A 163 4.44 -5.13 3.80
CA ALA A 163 3.73 -6.38 3.54
C ALA A 163 3.72 -7.27 4.78
N TYR A 164 2.57 -7.87 5.07
CA TYR A 164 2.49 -8.91 6.07
C TYR A 164 2.97 -10.25 5.51
N GLU A 165 3.76 -10.99 6.27
CA GLU A 165 4.48 -12.19 5.81
C GLU A 165 3.59 -13.38 5.40
N SER A 166 2.34 -13.43 5.88
CA SER A 166 1.42 -14.54 5.68
C SER A 166 0.10 -14.09 5.03
N ALA A 167 -0.49 -14.96 4.22
CA ALA A 167 -1.82 -14.72 3.67
C ALA A 167 -2.88 -14.83 4.78
N ILE A 168 -3.80 -13.88 4.80
CA ILE A 168 -4.90 -13.77 5.78
C ILE A 168 -6.17 -14.37 5.19
N ALA A 169 -6.79 -15.32 5.89
CA ALA A 169 -8.04 -15.95 5.50
C ALA A 169 -9.23 -14.96 5.55
N PRO A 170 -10.32 -15.19 4.78
CA PRO A 170 -11.55 -14.41 4.91
C PRO A 170 -12.04 -14.33 6.35
N GLY A 171 -12.42 -13.14 6.80
CA GLY A 171 -12.85 -12.85 8.17
C GLY A 171 -11.73 -12.79 9.22
N ALA A 172 -10.47 -12.94 8.83
CA ALA A 172 -9.31 -12.80 9.71
C ALA A 172 -8.57 -11.47 9.50
N GLN A 173 -7.72 -11.13 10.46
CA GLN A 173 -6.94 -9.89 10.46
C GLN A 173 -5.45 -10.14 10.75
N THR A 174 -4.61 -9.21 10.36
CA THR A 174 -3.19 -9.20 10.73
C THR A 174 -3.03 -8.79 12.20
N PRO A 175 -1.89 -9.01 12.83
CA PRO A 175 -1.44 -8.16 13.94
C PRO A 175 -1.33 -6.70 13.48
N PRO A 176 -1.39 -5.72 14.39
CA PRO A 176 -1.16 -4.32 14.03
C PRO A 176 0.24 -4.12 13.45
N LEU A 177 0.36 -3.20 12.48
CA LEU A 177 1.66 -2.84 11.91
C LEU A 177 2.57 -2.21 12.96
N PHE A 178 2.03 -1.39 13.85
CA PHE A 178 2.69 -0.81 15.02
C PHE A 178 1.64 -0.56 16.12
N ASP A 179 2.09 -0.33 17.35
CA ASP A 179 1.19 -0.17 18.51
C ASP A 179 1.02 1.29 18.92
N CYS A 180 1.95 2.14 18.52
CA CYS A 180 1.92 3.55 18.88
C CYS A 180 2.72 4.40 17.89
N VAL A 181 2.45 5.69 17.94
CA VAL A 181 3.19 6.73 17.23
C VAL A 181 3.69 7.78 18.21
N THR A 182 4.88 8.31 17.97
CA THR A 182 5.47 9.39 18.76
C THR A 182 5.64 10.62 17.88
N TYR A 183 5.13 11.76 18.34
CA TYR A 183 5.34 13.04 17.66
C TYR A 183 6.73 13.58 17.99
N ALA A 184 7.46 14.01 16.94
CA ALA A 184 8.84 14.50 17.03
C ALA A 184 8.96 15.89 17.65
#